data_aa101cd42487c62684feeada3e45385e
#
_entry.id   aa101cd42487c62684feeada3e45385e
#
_cell.length_a   1.000
_cell.length_b   1.000
_cell.length_c   1.000
_cell.angle_alpha   90.00
_cell.angle_beta   90.00
_cell.angle_gamma   90.00
#
_symmetry.space_group_name_H-M   'P 1'
#
loop_
_entity.id
_entity.type
_entity.pdbx_description
1 polymer ?
#
loop_
_entity_poly.entity_id
_entity_poly.type
_entity_poly.pdbx_seq_one_letter_code
_entity_poly.pdbx_strand_id
1 'polypeptide(L)'
;NGMDTDGTLTNYKRINKNDCIYFLSLGDYKATEQQTRQQIQQDASHISLVLSIDCIYRYLLYEKEGYFSTYAKDMASLGPHLGIVGGGEQYNNQHVNQTMVCVVFE
;
A
#
# COMPACT_ATOMS: atom_id res chain seq x y z
N ASN A 1 4.86 1.52 12.67
CA ASN A 1 4.55 1.35 14.07
C ASN A 1 5.48 0.30 14.67
N GLY A 2 6.09 0.62 15.76
CA GLY A 2 6.99 -0.26 16.49
C GLY A 2 6.70 -0.18 17.98
N MET A 3 7.13 -1.18 18.70
CA MET A 3 7.15 -1.18 20.16
C MET A 3 8.60 -1.26 20.60
N ASP A 4 9.05 -0.29 21.37
CA ASP A 4 10.38 -0.26 21.94
C ASP A 4 10.53 -1.24 23.08
N THR A 5 11.76 -1.52 23.51
CA THR A 5 12.06 -2.48 24.59
C THR A 5 11.47 -2.08 25.94
N ASP A 6 11.12 -0.82 26.13
CA ASP A 6 10.45 -0.29 27.32
C ASP A 6 8.91 -0.34 27.25
N GLY A 7 8.35 -0.87 26.14
CA GLY A 7 6.91 -0.94 25.88
C GLY A 7 6.32 0.32 25.25
N THR A 8 7.14 1.30 24.91
CA THR A 8 6.68 2.51 24.21
C THR A 8 6.23 2.16 22.79
N LEU A 9 5.05 2.64 22.39
CA LEU A 9 4.52 2.50 21.04
C LEU A 9 4.87 3.73 20.21
N THR A 10 5.64 3.51 19.15
CA THR A 10 5.95 4.56 18.17
C THR A 10 4.93 4.52 17.03
N ASN A 11 4.34 5.68 16.74
CA ASN A 11 3.42 5.87 15.63
C ASN A 11 3.93 6.98 14.70
N TYR A 12 3.82 6.77 13.39
CA TYR A 12 4.31 7.72 12.38
C TYR A 12 3.31 8.81 12.00
N LYS A 13 2.06 8.67 12.43
CA LYS A 13 1.05 9.71 12.28
C LYS A 13 0.86 10.41 13.62
N ARG A 14 0.74 11.73 13.58
CA ARG A 14 0.43 12.51 14.78
C ARG A 14 -0.90 12.05 15.37
N ILE A 15 -0.92 11.80 16.66
CA ILE A 15 -2.10 11.52 17.46
C ILE A 15 -2.36 12.74 18.34
N ASN A 16 -3.58 13.25 18.32
CA ASN A 16 -4.00 14.36 19.17
C ASN A 16 -4.64 13.83 20.45
N LYS A 17 -4.73 14.68 21.47
CA LYS A 17 -5.18 14.29 22.82
C LYS A 17 -6.56 13.63 22.88
N ASN A 18 -7.46 13.99 21.94
CA ASN A 18 -8.85 13.50 21.93
C ASN A 18 -9.13 12.53 20.77
N ASP A 19 -8.09 12.06 20.07
CA ASP A 19 -8.27 11.10 18.98
C ASP A 19 -8.64 9.73 19.55
N CYS A 20 -9.60 9.08 18.90
CA CYS A 20 -9.95 7.71 19.16
C CYS A 20 -9.04 6.81 18.33
N ILE A 21 -8.33 5.89 18.96
CA ILE A 21 -7.44 4.94 18.29
C ILE A 21 -7.98 3.51 18.42
N TYR A 22 -7.78 2.73 17.37
CA TYR A 22 -8.18 1.33 17.29
C TYR A 22 -6.96 0.45 17.02
N PHE A 23 -6.89 -0.68 17.67
CA PHE A 23 -5.95 -1.73 17.29
C PHE A 23 -6.51 -2.51 16.12
N LEU A 24 -5.69 -2.66 15.08
CA LEU A 24 -6.05 -3.37 13.87
C LEU A 24 -5.24 -4.65 13.78
N SER A 25 -5.84 -5.69 13.23
CA SER A 25 -5.14 -6.90 12.79
C SER A 25 -4.89 -6.85 11.28
N LEU A 26 -3.85 -7.54 10.84
CA LEU A 26 -3.59 -7.71 9.41
C LEU A 26 -4.69 -8.57 8.80
N GLY A 27 -5.39 -8.03 7.80
CA GLY A 27 -6.36 -8.75 6.99
C GLY A 27 -5.71 -9.57 5.88
N ASP A 28 -6.54 -10.13 5.00
CA ASP A 28 -6.06 -10.83 3.81
C ASP A 28 -5.63 -9.82 2.74
N TYR A 29 -4.37 -9.40 2.85
CA TYR A 29 -3.78 -8.43 1.91
C TYR A 29 -3.66 -8.99 0.48
N LYS A 30 -3.52 -10.32 0.31
CA LYS A 30 -3.44 -10.95 -1.01
C LYS A 30 -4.76 -10.88 -1.75
N ALA A 31 -5.87 -11.13 -1.04
CA ALA A 31 -7.20 -10.96 -1.60
C ALA A 31 -7.48 -9.49 -1.94
N THR A 32 -7.06 -8.56 -1.09
CA THR A 32 -7.19 -7.11 -1.35
C THR A 32 -6.40 -6.69 -2.59
N GLU A 33 -5.18 -7.19 -2.78
CA GLU A 33 -4.38 -6.94 -3.98
C GLU A 33 -5.05 -7.45 -5.25
N GLN A 34 -5.60 -8.66 -5.19
CA GLN A 34 -6.33 -9.23 -6.32
C GLN A 34 -7.55 -8.39 -6.68
N GLN A 35 -8.34 -7.98 -5.70
CA GLN A 35 -9.51 -7.12 -5.91
C GLN A 35 -9.13 -5.78 -6.53
N THR A 36 -8.03 -5.17 -6.05
CA THR A 36 -7.52 -3.91 -6.61
C THR A 36 -7.15 -4.06 -8.07
N ARG A 37 -6.43 -5.11 -8.45
CA ARG A 37 -6.08 -5.36 -9.85
C ARG A 37 -7.30 -5.61 -10.73
N GLN A 38 -8.27 -6.36 -10.23
CA GLN A 38 -9.54 -6.59 -10.93
C GLN A 38 -10.29 -5.28 -11.16
N GLN A 39 -10.32 -4.39 -10.17
CA GLN A 39 -10.95 -3.08 -10.31
C GLN A 39 -10.23 -2.23 -11.38
N ILE A 40 -8.90 -2.19 -11.37
CA ILE A 40 -8.13 -1.49 -12.39
C ILE A 40 -8.46 -2.01 -13.80
N GLN A 41 -8.52 -3.33 -13.97
CA GLN A 41 -8.86 -3.94 -15.26
C GLN A 41 -10.29 -3.66 -15.72
N GLN A 42 -11.21 -3.47 -14.79
CA GLN A 42 -12.60 -3.09 -15.11
C GLN A 42 -12.72 -1.62 -15.51
N ASP A 43 -11.94 -0.76 -14.85
CA ASP A 43 -12.02 0.69 -15.05
C ASP A 43 -11.21 1.17 -16.27
N ALA A 44 -10.17 0.44 -16.67
CA ALA A 44 -9.29 0.80 -17.76
C ALA A 44 -9.40 -0.22 -18.92
N SER A 45 -9.81 0.26 -20.11
CA SER A 45 -9.97 -0.58 -21.30
C SER A 45 -8.65 -0.94 -21.98
N HIS A 46 -7.65 -0.08 -21.83
CA HIS A 46 -6.29 -0.27 -22.35
C HIS A 46 -5.31 0.40 -21.36
N ILE A 47 -4.31 -0.35 -20.93
CA ILE A 47 -3.33 0.15 -19.96
C ILE A 47 -1.99 0.32 -20.66
N SER A 48 -1.55 1.57 -20.83
CA SER A 48 -0.24 1.91 -21.36
C SER A 48 0.85 1.98 -20.31
N LEU A 49 0.49 2.37 -19.07
CA LEU A 49 1.40 2.40 -17.92
C LEU A 49 0.60 2.38 -16.61
N VAL A 50 1.11 1.66 -15.64
CA VAL A 50 0.70 1.78 -14.23
C VAL A 50 1.85 2.36 -13.44
N LEU A 51 1.62 3.49 -12.78
CA LEU A 51 2.55 4.07 -11.80
C LEU A 51 1.98 3.83 -10.41
N SER A 52 2.65 3.05 -9.57
CA SER A 52 2.27 2.84 -8.17
C SER A 52 3.22 3.54 -7.21
N ILE A 53 2.66 4.05 -6.12
CA ILE A 53 3.39 4.58 -4.96
C ILE A 53 2.96 3.75 -3.77
N ASP A 54 3.85 2.89 -3.31
CA ASP A 54 3.61 1.97 -2.22
C ASP A 54 4.22 2.48 -0.91
N CYS A 55 3.47 2.42 0.16
CA CYS A 55 4.01 2.71 1.48
C CYS A 55 5.15 1.74 1.82
N ILE A 56 6.23 2.27 2.42
CA ILE A 56 7.37 1.46 2.89
C ILE A 56 6.92 0.27 3.76
N TYR A 57 5.84 0.42 4.53
CA TYR A 57 5.32 -0.68 5.37
C TYR A 57 4.72 -1.83 4.57
N ARG A 58 4.12 -1.54 3.41
CA ARG A 58 3.66 -2.60 2.49
C ARG A 58 4.86 -3.34 1.91
N TYR A 59 5.87 -2.61 1.47
CA TYR A 59 7.11 -3.19 0.97
C TYR A 59 7.75 -4.11 2.02
N LEU A 60 7.97 -3.61 3.25
CA LEU A 60 8.56 -4.39 4.34
C LEU A 60 7.75 -5.63 4.72
N LEU A 61 6.41 -5.53 4.71
CA LEU A 61 5.54 -6.68 4.91
C LEU A 61 5.74 -7.72 3.81
N TYR A 62 5.72 -7.30 2.55
CA TYR A 62 5.84 -8.21 1.41
C TYR A 62 7.21 -8.87 1.32
N GLU A 63 8.27 -8.15 1.67
CA GLU A 63 9.62 -8.73 1.80
C GLU A 63 9.65 -9.80 2.90
N LYS A 64 9.14 -9.48 4.08
CA LYS A 64 9.08 -10.40 5.21
C LYS A 64 8.31 -11.69 4.89
N GLU A 65 7.18 -11.55 4.19
CA GLU A 65 6.31 -12.68 3.80
C GLU A 65 6.77 -13.39 2.51
N GLY A 66 7.87 -12.94 1.88
CA GLY A 66 8.32 -13.48 0.60
C GLY A 66 7.34 -13.25 -0.56
N TYR A 67 6.47 -12.25 -0.44
CA TYR A 67 5.40 -11.99 -1.39
C TYR A 67 5.75 -10.91 -2.43
N PHE A 68 6.81 -10.14 -2.21
CA PHE A 68 7.14 -8.98 -3.05
C PHE A 68 7.31 -9.33 -4.54
N SER A 69 8.01 -10.44 -4.83
CA SER A 69 8.19 -10.89 -6.22
C SER A 69 6.88 -11.26 -6.90
N THR A 70 5.94 -11.84 -6.15
CA THR A 70 4.60 -12.16 -6.66
C THR A 70 3.83 -10.89 -6.93
N TYR A 71 3.80 -9.96 -5.98
CA TYR A 71 3.19 -8.65 -6.14
C TYR A 71 3.70 -7.91 -7.37
N ALA A 72 5.01 -7.83 -7.56
CA ALA A 72 5.62 -7.14 -8.71
C ALA A 72 5.22 -7.78 -10.05
N LYS A 73 5.19 -9.11 -10.14
CA LYS A 73 4.72 -9.85 -11.33
C LYS A 73 3.24 -9.60 -11.60
N ASP A 74 2.43 -9.63 -10.57
CA ASP A 74 1.00 -9.41 -10.66
C ASP A 74 0.67 -7.99 -11.12
N MET A 75 1.39 -6.98 -10.61
CA MET A 75 1.25 -5.60 -11.09
C MET A 75 1.71 -5.46 -12.56
N ALA A 76 2.81 -6.09 -12.92
CA ALA A 76 3.30 -6.10 -14.30
C ALA A 76 2.36 -6.81 -15.28
N SER A 77 1.48 -7.69 -14.81
CA SER A 77 0.46 -8.35 -15.65
C SER A 77 -0.65 -7.42 -16.11
N LEU A 78 -0.82 -6.26 -15.45
CA LEU A 78 -1.77 -5.23 -15.89
C LEU A 78 -1.27 -4.47 -17.12
N GLY A 79 0.03 -4.34 -17.28
CA GLY A 79 0.72 -3.57 -18.32
C GLY A 79 2.10 -3.14 -17.84
N PRO A 80 2.82 -2.28 -18.57
CA PRO A 80 4.06 -1.69 -18.09
C PRO A 80 3.85 -1.07 -16.71
N HIS A 81 4.70 -1.43 -15.74
CA HIS A 81 4.54 -1.01 -14.35
C HIS A 81 5.82 -0.37 -13.82
N LEU A 82 5.67 0.79 -13.21
CA LEU A 82 6.71 1.46 -12.44
C LEU A 82 6.22 1.66 -11.00
N GLY A 83 6.90 1.01 -10.06
CA GLY A 83 6.62 1.13 -8.63
C GLY A 83 7.64 2.01 -7.92
N ILE A 84 7.16 2.88 -7.03
CA ILE A 84 7.97 3.72 -6.15
C ILE A 84 7.60 3.36 -4.72
N VAL A 85 8.61 3.22 -3.85
CA VAL A 85 8.40 3.04 -2.41
C VAL A 85 8.52 4.39 -1.72
N GLY A 86 7.47 4.81 -1.01
CA GLY A 86 7.35 6.09 -0.32
C GLY A 86 7.28 5.95 1.19
N GLY A 87 7.61 7.02 1.90
CA GLY A 87 7.48 7.12 3.36
C GLY A 87 6.12 7.63 3.85
N GLY A 88 5.14 7.68 2.98
CA GLY A 88 3.76 8.12 3.18
C GLY A 88 3.16 8.51 1.84
N GLU A 89 1.88 8.25 1.70
CA GLU A 89 1.15 8.47 0.46
C GLU A 89 0.12 9.58 0.66
N GLN A 90 -0.21 10.25 -0.43
CA GLN A 90 -1.29 11.22 -0.45
C GLN A 90 -2.37 10.80 -1.44
N TYR A 91 -3.60 10.79 -0.98
CA TYR A 91 -4.78 10.61 -1.81
C TYR A 91 -5.70 11.83 -1.66
N ASN A 92 -5.92 12.55 -2.74
CA ASN A 92 -6.57 13.86 -2.73
C ASN A 92 -5.86 14.81 -1.76
N ASN A 93 -6.56 15.25 -0.69
CA ASN A 93 -6.05 16.16 0.34
C ASN A 93 -5.75 15.43 1.67
N GLN A 94 -5.67 14.10 1.66
CA GLN A 94 -5.45 13.29 2.85
C GLN A 94 -4.10 12.59 2.78
N HIS A 95 -3.35 12.65 3.87
CA HIS A 95 -2.19 11.81 4.10
C HIS A 95 -2.66 10.43 4.55
N VAL A 96 -2.22 9.39 3.83
CA VAL A 96 -2.54 7.99 4.10
C VAL A 96 -1.25 7.20 4.30
N ASN A 97 -1.33 6.12 5.07
CA ASN A 97 -0.21 5.22 5.35
C ASN A 97 -0.66 3.77 5.13
N GLN A 98 0.29 2.88 4.90
CA GLN A 98 0.08 1.45 4.67
C GLN A 98 -0.83 1.19 3.46
N THR A 99 -0.73 2.05 2.48
CA THR A 99 -1.56 2.05 1.28
C THR A 99 -0.72 1.93 0.01
N MET A 100 -1.37 1.69 -1.09
CA MET A 100 -0.85 1.94 -2.43
C MET A 100 -1.76 2.98 -3.09
N VAL A 101 -1.16 4.00 -3.64
CA VAL A 101 -1.83 4.91 -4.58
C VAL A 101 -1.29 4.62 -5.97
N CYS A 102 -2.16 4.43 -6.94
CA CYS A 102 -1.72 4.21 -8.30
C CYS A 102 -2.43 5.13 -9.29
N VAL A 103 -1.72 5.43 -10.35
CA VAL A 103 -2.22 6.15 -11.53
C VAL A 103 -2.11 5.21 -12.72
N VAL A 104 -3.19 5.07 -13.44
CA VAL A 104 -3.27 4.24 -14.65
C VAL A 104 -3.37 5.17 -15.85
N PHE A 105 -2.48 4.98 -16.81
CA PHE A 105 -2.48 5.70 -18.08
C PHE A 105 -3.05 4.75 -19.15
N GLU A 106 -4.03 5.24 -19.87
CA GLU A 106 -4.64 4.59 -21.01
C GLU A 106 -3.96 4.93 -22.33
#